data_d87d551642d091226019ed31f5d4be63
#
_entry.id   d87d551642d091226019ed31f5d4be63
#
_cell.length_a   1.000
_cell.length_b   1.000
_cell.length_c   1.000
_cell.angle_alpha   90.00
_cell.angle_beta   90.00
_cell.angle_gamma   90.00
#
_symmetry.space_group_name_H-M   'P 1'
#
loop_
_entity.id
_entity.type
_entity.pdbx_description
1 polymer ?
#
loop_
_entity_poly.entity_id
_entity_poly.type
_entity_poly.pdbx_seq_one_letter_code
_entity_poly.pdbx_strand_id
1 'polypeptide(L)'
;MNTLNVEYRKVEALIPYARNPRTHAESQIAKIAASIVEYGWTNPILVDGDNGIIAGHGRLAAARKLGLDQVPVIELAHLTVAQKRALVIADNRLALDAGWDEEMLALELAELSDAGYDLALTGFEEADIEALLTGAVAVADDESESEADESDAADDVPEVPVMAVSRPGDVWAIGPHRLICGDATDRNVVAALMQGDLSRLCFTSPPYGNQRDYTSGGISDWDGLMRGVFAHLPMAGDGQVLVNLGLIHRDNEVIPYWDGWLSWMRQQGWRRFAWYVWDQGPGMPGDWAGRFAPSFEFVFHFNRESRKPNKIVPCKHAGQESHLRADGSSTAMRGKDGEVGGWTHKGLPTQDTRIPDSVIRVMRHKGKIGQDIDHPAVFPVALPEFVIEAYTDAGDIVFEPFGGSGTTMLAAERTGRICCSVEIAPQYVDVAIKRFQQNHPGVPVTLLATGQSFEQVAAERVATSDAEVMA
;
A
#
# COMPACT_ATOMS: atom_id res chain seq x y z
N MET A 1 22.34 -7.77 32.67
CA MET A 1 22.87 -7.96 31.31
C MET A 1 24.37 -8.10 31.43
N ASN A 2 24.97 -9.16 30.86
CA ASN A 2 26.43 -9.28 30.85
C ASN A 2 27.01 -8.23 29.88
N THR A 3 27.98 -7.47 30.34
CA THR A 3 28.71 -6.51 29.51
C THR A 3 29.58 -7.32 28.52
N LEU A 4 29.37 -7.11 27.24
CA LEU A 4 30.19 -7.74 26.19
C LEU A 4 31.48 -6.94 26.04
N ASN A 5 32.63 -7.62 26.15
CA ASN A 5 33.95 -7.01 25.98
C ASN A 5 34.55 -7.46 24.66
N VAL A 6 35.15 -6.52 23.92
CA VAL A 6 35.93 -6.81 22.72
C VAL A 6 37.37 -7.05 23.14
N GLU A 7 37.89 -8.19 22.75
CA GLU A 7 39.29 -8.61 22.99
C GLU A 7 39.97 -8.88 21.65
N TYR A 8 41.31 -8.81 21.62
CA TYR A 8 42.08 -9.19 20.44
C TYR A 8 42.69 -10.58 20.66
N ARG A 9 42.44 -11.51 19.72
CA ARG A 9 43.01 -12.87 19.74
C ARG A 9 43.75 -13.15 18.45
N LYS A 10 44.80 -13.99 18.58
CA LYS A 10 45.61 -14.42 17.44
C LYS A 10 44.74 -15.22 16.47
N VAL A 11 44.83 -14.91 15.16
CA VAL A 11 44.09 -15.59 14.07
C VAL A 11 44.33 -17.11 14.09
N GLU A 12 45.58 -17.53 14.44
CA GLU A 12 45.97 -18.94 14.52
C GLU A 12 45.31 -19.69 15.69
N ALA A 13 44.92 -18.98 16.75
CA ALA A 13 44.29 -19.56 17.92
C ALA A 13 42.81 -19.84 17.72
N LEU A 14 42.20 -19.28 16.71
CA LEU A 14 40.75 -19.40 16.43
C LEU A 14 40.43 -20.68 15.68
N ILE A 15 39.46 -21.45 16.22
CA ILE A 15 39.09 -22.77 15.73
C ILE A 15 37.77 -22.66 14.97
N PRO A 16 37.76 -22.81 13.64
CA PRO A 16 36.54 -22.82 12.86
C PRO A 16 35.61 -23.98 13.28
N TYR A 17 34.29 -23.72 13.33
CA TYR A 17 33.35 -24.78 13.65
C TYR A 17 33.21 -25.75 12.45
N ALA A 18 33.66 -26.99 12.64
CA ALA A 18 33.73 -28.00 11.56
C ALA A 18 32.38 -28.38 10.91
N ARG A 19 31.28 -28.13 11.60
CA ARG A 19 29.91 -28.39 11.13
C ARG A 19 29.17 -27.08 10.75
N ASN A 20 29.90 -26.03 10.39
CA ASN A 20 29.23 -24.81 9.88
C ASN A 20 28.51 -25.13 8.58
N PRO A 21 27.16 -24.94 8.49
CA PRO A 21 26.42 -25.22 7.28
C PRO A 21 26.62 -24.18 6.19
N ARG A 22 27.20 -23.00 6.52
CA ARG A 22 27.42 -21.90 5.55
C ARG A 22 28.79 -22.03 4.90
N THR A 23 28.81 -22.07 3.58
CA THR A 23 30.02 -22.01 2.75
C THR A 23 30.29 -20.57 2.34
N HIS A 24 31.55 -20.21 2.16
CA HIS A 24 31.98 -18.89 1.69
C HIS A 24 32.78 -19.04 0.40
N ALA A 25 32.28 -18.43 -0.69
CA ALA A 25 33.04 -18.36 -1.94
C ALA A 25 34.26 -17.46 -1.81
N GLU A 26 35.27 -17.68 -2.62
CA GLU A 26 36.50 -16.85 -2.64
C GLU A 26 36.19 -15.38 -2.95
N SER A 27 35.25 -15.10 -3.82
CA SER A 27 34.75 -13.75 -4.15
C SER A 27 34.16 -13.06 -2.92
N GLN A 28 33.33 -13.75 -2.14
CA GLN A 28 32.76 -13.22 -0.90
C GLN A 28 33.86 -12.91 0.14
N ILE A 29 34.85 -13.79 0.29
CA ILE A 29 35.98 -13.55 1.19
C ILE A 29 36.77 -12.32 0.73
N ALA A 30 36.95 -12.11 -0.58
CA ALA A 30 37.64 -10.94 -1.09
C ALA A 30 36.85 -9.63 -0.79
N LYS A 31 35.54 -9.62 -0.93
CA LYS A 31 34.68 -8.49 -0.56
C LYS A 31 34.76 -8.17 0.93
N ILE A 32 34.69 -9.17 1.80
CA ILE A 32 34.86 -8.98 3.24
C ILE A 32 36.25 -8.42 3.55
N ALA A 33 37.30 -8.90 2.87
CA ALA A 33 38.66 -8.40 3.07
C ALA A 33 38.78 -6.93 2.62
N ALA A 34 38.24 -6.55 1.50
CA ALA A 34 38.20 -5.17 1.01
C ALA A 34 37.46 -4.25 2.01
N SER A 35 36.31 -4.67 2.52
CA SER A 35 35.55 -3.93 3.54
C SER A 35 36.36 -3.75 4.84
N ILE A 36 37.12 -4.75 5.27
CA ILE A 36 37.97 -4.64 6.46
C ILE A 36 39.12 -3.65 6.22
N VAL A 37 39.70 -3.59 5.03
CA VAL A 37 40.75 -2.63 4.67
C VAL A 37 40.20 -1.20 4.66
N GLU A 38 39.03 -0.98 4.10
CA GLU A 38 38.44 0.34 3.96
C GLU A 38 37.89 0.91 5.28
N TYR A 39 37.03 0.12 5.95
CA TYR A 39 36.29 0.59 7.13
C TYR A 39 36.89 0.12 8.45
N GLY A 40 37.91 -0.74 8.42
CA GLY A 40 38.38 -1.41 9.62
C GLY A 40 37.46 -2.54 10.09
N TRP A 41 37.73 -3.04 11.29
CA TRP A 41 36.90 -4.06 11.92
C TRP A 41 35.65 -3.47 12.54
N THR A 42 34.53 -3.56 11.85
CA THR A 42 33.22 -3.06 12.31
C THR A 42 32.44 -4.08 13.13
N ASN A 43 32.65 -5.39 12.88
CA ASN A 43 31.94 -6.50 13.52
C ASN A 43 32.91 -7.56 14.08
N PRO A 44 33.09 -7.73 15.42
CA PRO A 44 33.93 -8.74 16.02
C PRO A 44 33.51 -10.18 15.69
N ILE A 45 34.45 -11.12 15.77
CA ILE A 45 34.18 -12.57 15.67
C ILE A 45 33.62 -13.05 17.01
N LEU A 46 32.50 -13.81 17.00
CA LEU A 46 31.95 -14.41 18.21
C LEU A 46 32.61 -15.76 18.44
N VAL A 47 33.16 -15.96 19.66
CA VAL A 47 33.85 -17.16 20.03
C VAL A 47 33.32 -17.73 21.35
N ASP A 48 33.59 -19.00 21.59
CA ASP A 48 33.37 -19.61 22.90
C ASP A 48 34.64 -19.56 23.79
N GLY A 49 34.53 -20.09 25.00
CA GLY A 49 35.68 -20.12 25.96
C GLY A 49 36.91 -20.90 25.49
N ASP A 50 36.74 -21.77 24.47
CA ASP A 50 37.82 -22.61 23.90
C ASP A 50 38.31 -22.09 22.55
N ASN A 51 38.04 -20.83 22.19
CA ASN A 51 38.33 -20.20 20.90
C ASN A 51 37.56 -20.79 19.69
N GLY A 52 36.56 -21.60 19.93
CA GLY A 52 35.66 -22.09 18.88
C GLY A 52 34.80 -20.97 18.30
N ILE A 53 34.81 -20.81 16.99
CA ILE A 53 34.04 -19.76 16.32
C ILE A 53 32.55 -20.14 16.30
N ILE A 54 31.75 -19.23 16.83
CA ILE A 54 30.27 -19.29 16.77
C ILE A 54 29.75 -18.52 15.53
N ALA A 55 30.27 -17.30 15.32
CA ALA A 55 29.88 -16.46 14.16
C ALA A 55 31.10 -15.68 13.61
N GLY A 56 31.14 -15.43 12.30
CA GLY A 56 32.22 -14.67 11.66
C GLY A 56 33.26 -15.53 10.94
N HIS A 57 32.95 -16.74 10.49
CA HIS A 57 33.87 -17.61 9.73
C HIS A 57 34.41 -16.93 8.46
N GLY A 58 33.58 -16.18 7.71
CA GLY A 58 34.04 -15.41 6.55
C GLY A 58 35.03 -14.31 6.94
N ARG A 59 34.84 -13.65 8.09
CA ARG A 59 35.76 -12.63 8.64
C ARG A 59 37.11 -13.24 9.05
N LEU A 60 37.11 -14.45 9.63
CA LEU A 60 38.37 -15.16 9.89
C LEU A 60 39.11 -15.50 8.59
N ALA A 61 38.37 -15.96 7.56
CA ALA A 61 38.98 -16.27 6.25
C ALA A 61 39.56 -15.00 5.60
N ALA A 62 38.86 -13.88 5.68
CA ALA A 62 39.35 -12.58 5.21
C ALA A 62 40.60 -12.10 5.98
N ALA A 63 40.61 -12.26 7.32
CA ALA A 63 41.78 -11.94 8.14
C ALA A 63 43.02 -12.75 7.75
N ARG A 64 42.85 -14.05 7.48
CA ARG A 64 43.93 -14.92 6.99
C ARG A 64 44.43 -14.47 5.60
N LYS A 65 43.50 -14.09 4.71
CA LYS A 65 43.85 -13.58 3.39
C LYS A 65 44.63 -12.26 3.47
N LEU A 66 44.29 -11.40 4.45
CA LEU A 66 44.98 -10.12 4.68
C LEU A 66 46.30 -10.29 5.50
N GLY A 67 46.61 -11.48 5.99
CA GLY A 67 47.79 -11.72 6.80
C GLY A 67 47.77 -11.05 8.17
N LEU A 68 46.60 -10.85 8.77
CA LEU A 68 46.46 -10.21 10.07
C LEU A 68 46.87 -11.18 11.20
N ASP A 69 47.67 -10.71 12.16
CA ASP A 69 48.09 -11.49 13.31
C ASP A 69 46.99 -11.68 14.36
N GLN A 70 46.17 -10.65 14.54
CA GLN A 70 45.13 -10.62 15.57
C GLN A 70 43.82 -10.03 14.99
N VAL A 71 42.72 -10.47 15.57
CA VAL A 71 41.37 -10.00 15.23
C VAL A 71 40.52 -9.72 16.47
N PRO A 72 39.60 -8.77 16.43
CA PRO A 72 38.70 -8.51 17.56
C PRO A 72 37.67 -9.63 17.68
N VAL A 73 37.49 -10.11 18.90
CA VAL A 73 36.56 -11.17 19.27
C VAL A 73 35.68 -10.74 20.44
N ILE A 74 34.49 -11.34 20.52
CA ILE A 74 33.65 -11.31 21.72
C ILE A 74 33.47 -12.73 22.21
N GLU A 75 33.82 -12.99 23.48
CA GLU A 75 33.64 -14.30 24.08
C GLU A 75 32.24 -14.48 24.67
N LEU A 76 31.62 -15.59 24.29
CA LEU A 76 30.27 -16.01 24.74
C LEU A 76 30.40 -17.29 25.60
N ALA A 77 31.25 -17.29 26.63
CA ALA A 77 31.54 -18.46 27.49
C ALA A 77 30.30 -18.97 28.24
N HIS A 78 29.30 -18.15 28.44
CA HIS A 78 28.07 -18.49 29.17
C HIS A 78 27.08 -19.38 28.40
N LEU A 79 27.30 -19.60 27.11
CA LEU A 79 26.37 -20.38 26.27
C LEU A 79 26.63 -21.90 26.46
N THR A 80 25.53 -22.63 26.61
CA THR A 80 25.57 -24.11 26.58
C THR A 80 25.89 -24.62 25.16
N VAL A 81 26.32 -25.87 25.04
CA VAL A 81 26.60 -26.50 23.73
C VAL A 81 25.42 -26.43 22.78
N ALA A 82 24.18 -26.63 23.28
CA ALA A 82 22.97 -26.53 22.47
C ALA A 82 22.70 -25.10 21.99
N GLN A 83 22.89 -24.10 22.88
CA GLN A 83 22.73 -22.67 22.52
C GLN A 83 23.77 -22.21 21.51
N LYS A 84 25.03 -22.63 21.61
CA LYS A 84 26.07 -22.34 20.62
C LYS A 84 25.66 -22.85 19.23
N ARG A 85 25.21 -24.11 19.14
CA ARG A 85 24.76 -24.72 17.87
C ARG A 85 23.54 -24.00 17.30
N ALA A 86 22.57 -23.66 18.13
CA ALA A 86 21.38 -22.89 17.71
C ALA A 86 21.77 -21.50 17.20
N LEU A 87 22.70 -20.80 17.90
CA LEU A 87 23.17 -19.49 17.52
C LEU A 87 23.90 -19.49 16.16
N VAL A 88 24.74 -20.51 15.89
CA VAL A 88 25.40 -20.68 14.58
C VAL A 88 24.36 -20.74 13.44
N ILE A 89 23.23 -21.42 13.65
CA ILE A 89 22.16 -21.52 12.64
C ILE A 89 21.39 -20.20 12.55
N ALA A 90 21.00 -19.62 13.69
CA ALA A 90 20.22 -18.40 13.76
C ALA A 90 20.95 -17.19 13.15
N ASP A 91 22.22 -16.98 13.47
CA ASP A 91 23.06 -15.91 12.91
C ASP A 91 23.12 -15.99 11.37
N ASN A 92 23.26 -17.20 10.84
CA ASN A 92 23.26 -17.40 9.40
C ASN A 92 21.88 -17.22 8.75
N ARG A 93 20.79 -17.58 9.43
CA ARG A 93 19.43 -17.50 8.88
C ARG A 93 18.87 -16.09 8.94
N LEU A 94 19.01 -15.41 10.09
CA LEU A 94 18.49 -14.06 10.29
C LEU A 94 19.07 -13.04 9.29
N ALA A 95 20.34 -13.22 8.90
CA ALA A 95 20.98 -12.38 7.88
C ALA A 95 20.38 -12.56 6.47
N LEU A 96 19.67 -13.67 6.21
CA LEU A 96 19.03 -13.95 4.92
C LEU A 96 17.56 -13.51 4.89
N ASP A 97 16.95 -13.24 6.04
CA ASP A 97 15.56 -12.85 6.14
C ASP A 97 15.35 -11.34 5.93
N ALA A 98 16.43 -10.54 5.94
CA ALA A 98 16.39 -9.13 5.59
C ALA A 98 16.46 -8.96 4.07
N GLY A 99 15.55 -8.15 3.51
CA GLY A 99 15.57 -7.71 2.11
C GLY A 99 16.18 -6.31 1.97
N TRP A 100 16.37 -5.87 0.73
CA TRP A 100 16.74 -4.50 0.38
C TRP A 100 15.52 -3.78 -0.18
N ASP A 101 15.37 -2.52 0.16
CA ASP A 101 14.56 -1.58 -0.60
C ASP A 101 15.40 -1.18 -1.83
N GLU A 102 15.09 -1.78 -2.98
CA GLU A 102 15.91 -1.63 -4.18
C GLU A 102 15.91 -0.20 -4.72
N GLU A 103 14.83 0.53 -4.52
CA GLU A 103 14.72 1.92 -4.97
C GLU A 103 15.59 2.84 -4.09
N MET A 104 15.48 2.69 -2.77
CA MET A 104 16.33 3.41 -1.82
C MET A 104 17.79 3.03 -2.02
N LEU A 105 18.06 1.74 -2.25
CA LEU A 105 19.41 1.24 -2.54
C LEU A 105 19.98 1.83 -3.83
N ALA A 106 19.17 1.93 -4.90
CA ALA A 106 19.60 2.54 -6.16
C ALA A 106 19.92 4.03 -6.00
N LEU A 107 19.13 4.77 -5.21
CA LEU A 107 19.40 6.18 -4.87
C LEU A 107 20.72 6.33 -4.10
N GLU A 108 20.93 5.54 -3.06
CA GLU A 108 22.16 5.56 -2.26
C GLU A 108 23.39 5.19 -3.11
N LEU A 109 23.26 4.17 -3.96
CA LEU A 109 24.34 3.79 -4.89
C LEU A 109 24.63 4.88 -5.93
N ALA A 110 23.61 5.57 -6.44
CA ALA A 110 23.79 6.70 -7.35
C ALA A 110 24.50 7.87 -6.66
N GLU A 111 24.10 8.25 -5.46
CA GLU A 111 24.74 9.32 -4.68
C GLU A 111 26.21 8.96 -4.35
N LEU A 112 26.49 7.70 -3.99
CA LEU A 112 27.85 7.23 -3.75
C LEU A 112 28.69 7.26 -5.03
N SER A 113 28.11 6.89 -6.18
CA SER A 113 28.75 6.97 -7.49
C SER A 113 29.10 8.41 -7.86
N ASP A 114 28.16 9.34 -7.68
CA ASP A 114 28.36 10.77 -7.94
C ASP A 114 29.42 11.40 -7.02
N ALA A 115 29.52 10.88 -5.78
CA ALA A 115 30.59 11.23 -4.85
C ALA A 115 31.96 10.62 -5.22
N GLY A 116 32.03 9.80 -6.28
CA GLY A 116 33.24 9.14 -6.74
C GLY A 116 33.67 7.96 -5.86
N TYR A 117 32.72 7.36 -5.11
CA TYR A 117 32.97 6.24 -4.24
C TYR A 117 33.03 4.92 -5.01
N ASP A 118 33.92 4.00 -4.64
CA ASP A 118 34.01 2.67 -5.27
C ASP A 118 32.86 1.78 -4.79
N LEU A 119 31.86 1.62 -5.64
CA LEU A 119 30.65 0.85 -5.35
C LEU A 119 30.89 -0.65 -5.13
N ALA A 120 32.02 -1.20 -5.58
CA ALA A 120 32.39 -2.59 -5.32
C ALA A 120 32.61 -2.85 -3.80
N LEU A 121 32.90 -1.81 -3.02
CA LEU A 121 33.05 -1.87 -1.56
C LEU A 121 31.71 -2.03 -0.80
N THR A 122 30.57 -1.77 -1.47
CA THR A 122 29.24 -1.99 -0.88
C THR A 122 28.89 -3.48 -0.76
N GLY A 123 29.62 -4.35 -1.47
CA GLY A 123 29.44 -5.80 -1.42
C GLY A 123 28.50 -6.36 -2.49
N PHE A 124 27.83 -5.52 -3.28
CA PHE A 124 27.06 -5.95 -4.45
C PHE A 124 27.96 -6.39 -5.59
N GLU A 125 27.45 -7.21 -6.51
CA GLU A 125 28.13 -7.53 -7.75
C GLU A 125 27.97 -6.36 -8.75
N GLU A 126 28.97 -6.16 -9.62
CA GLU A 126 28.93 -5.07 -10.61
C GLU A 126 27.65 -5.13 -11.51
N ALA A 127 27.24 -6.34 -11.87
CA ALA A 127 26.02 -6.56 -12.63
C ALA A 127 24.72 -6.17 -11.85
N ASP A 128 24.71 -6.40 -10.54
CA ASP A 128 23.58 -6.01 -9.69
C ASP A 128 23.53 -4.48 -9.54
N ILE A 129 24.70 -3.84 -9.37
CA ILE A 129 24.82 -2.38 -9.31
C ILE A 129 24.37 -1.76 -10.63
N GLU A 130 24.85 -2.28 -11.77
CA GLU A 130 24.44 -1.81 -13.09
C GLU A 130 22.94 -1.99 -13.30
N ALA A 131 22.37 -3.11 -12.92
CA ALA A 131 20.92 -3.35 -13.01
C ALA A 131 20.11 -2.38 -12.14
N LEU A 132 20.57 -2.10 -10.92
CA LEU A 132 19.92 -1.15 -10.01
C LEU A 132 20.01 0.28 -10.54
N LEU A 133 21.19 0.71 -10.98
CA LEU A 133 21.39 2.05 -11.54
C LEU A 133 20.70 2.22 -12.89
N THR A 134 20.73 1.20 -13.76
CA THR A 134 20.03 1.23 -15.05
C THR A 134 18.52 1.16 -14.87
N GLY A 135 18.03 0.42 -13.87
CA GLY A 135 16.63 0.41 -13.47
C GLY A 135 16.16 1.79 -12.99
N ALA A 136 16.99 2.50 -12.24
CA ALA A 136 16.74 3.88 -11.84
C ALA A 136 16.75 4.86 -13.01
N VAL A 137 17.67 4.66 -13.98
CA VAL A 137 17.76 5.47 -15.22
C VAL A 137 16.63 5.12 -16.20
N ALA A 138 16.20 3.85 -16.30
CA ALA A 138 15.06 3.47 -17.13
C ALA A 138 13.73 4.06 -16.59
N VAL A 139 13.64 4.32 -15.30
CA VAL A 139 12.53 5.10 -14.72
C VAL A 139 12.65 6.59 -15.05
N ALA A 140 13.89 7.09 -15.28
CA ALA A 140 14.13 8.50 -15.65
C ALA A 140 14.03 8.76 -17.16
N ASP A 141 14.28 7.75 -18.04
CA ASP A 141 14.25 7.90 -19.51
C ASP A 141 12.89 7.56 -20.16
N ASP A 142 11.92 7.00 -19.42
CA ASP A 142 10.52 6.89 -19.86
C ASP A 142 9.73 8.14 -19.46
N GLU A 143 10.37 9.31 -19.59
CA GLU A 143 9.72 10.62 -19.63
C GLU A 143 8.93 10.79 -20.94
N SER A 144 7.88 9.97 -21.11
CA SER A 144 6.69 10.45 -21.77
C SER A 144 5.82 11.09 -20.67
N GLU A 145 6.13 12.38 -20.39
CA GLU A 145 5.22 13.33 -19.76
C GLU A 145 4.06 12.70 -18.93
N SER A 146 4.38 12.07 -17.81
CA SER A 146 3.57 12.15 -16.62
C SER A 146 4.36 13.04 -15.66
N GLU A 147 3.83 14.23 -15.40
CA GLU A 147 4.28 15.14 -14.37
C GLU A 147 4.74 14.33 -13.17
N ALA A 148 5.96 14.63 -12.67
CA ALA A 148 6.48 14.06 -11.45
C ALA A 148 5.36 14.15 -10.41
N ASP A 149 4.83 12.99 -10.01
CA ASP A 149 3.76 12.91 -9.03
C ASP A 149 4.39 13.32 -7.68
N GLU A 150 4.40 14.63 -7.41
CA GLU A 150 4.61 15.14 -6.06
C GLU A 150 3.60 14.40 -5.19
N SER A 151 4.08 13.65 -4.19
CA SER A 151 3.22 12.92 -3.26
C SER A 151 2.10 13.83 -2.81
N ASP A 152 0.86 13.49 -3.13
CA ASP A 152 -0.28 14.32 -2.78
C ASP A 152 -0.34 14.45 -1.25
N ALA A 153 -0.19 15.67 -0.73
CA ALA A 153 -0.25 15.93 0.71
C ALA A 153 -1.55 15.41 1.36
N ALA A 154 -2.61 15.23 0.55
CA ALA A 154 -3.86 14.66 1.03
C ALA A 154 -3.75 13.16 1.34
N ASP A 155 -2.75 12.46 0.85
CA ASP A 155 -2.54 11.05 1.15
C ASP A 155 -1.87 10.84 2.52
N ASP A 156 -1.34 11.88 3.13
CA ASP A 156 -0.84 11.83 4.50
C ASP A 156 -2.00 11.56 5.48
N VAL A 157 -1.86 10.52 6.30
CA VAL A 157 -2.86 10.13 7.29
C VAL A 157 -2.37 10.54 8.68
N PRO A 158 -3.18 11.30 9.45
CA PRO A 158 -2.85 11.64 10.83
C PRO A 158 -2.71 10.41 11.72
N GLU A 159 -1.92 10.53 12.80
CA GLU A 159 -1.79 9.47 13.81
C GLU A 159 -3.14 9.13 14.45
N VAL A 160 -3.33 7.84 14.72
CA VAL A 160 -4.54 7.34 15.38
C VAL A 160 -4.51 7.79 16.85
N PRO A 161 -5.55 8.50 17.35
CA PRO A 161 -5.56 8.96 18.72
C PRO A 161 -5.70 7.79 19.70
N VAL A 162 -5.00 7.87 20.84
CA VAL A 162 -5.10 6.87 21.93
C VAL A 162 -6.53 6.81 22.50
N MET A 163 -7.18 7.98 22.62
CA MET A 163 -8.57 8.09 23.05
C MET A 163 -9.38 8.80 21.98
N ALA A 164 -10.49 8.18 21.58
CA ALA A 164 -11.39 8.76 20.60
C ALA A 164 -12.27 9.85 21.19
N VAL A 165 -12.47 10.90 20.41
CA VAL A 165 -13.51 11.92 20.66
C VAL A 165 -14.87 11.40 20.21
N SER A 166 -14.95 10.81 19.02
CA SER A 166 -16.18 10.25 18.47
C SER A 166 -16.67 9.04 19.27
N ARG A 167 -17.98 8.82 19.26
CA ARG A 167 -18.65 7.70 19.94
C ARG A 167 -19.60 7.00 18.96
N PRO A 168 -19.91 5.71 19.16
CA PRO A 168 -20.92 5.02 18.36
C PRO A 168 -22.26 5.78 18.37
N GLY A 169 -22.81 6.01 17.18
CA GLY A 169 -24.02 6.79 16.94
C GLY A 169 -23.80 8.26 16.61
N ASP A 170 -22.60 8.80 16.78
CA ASP A 170 -22.28 10.19 16.37
C ASP A 170 -22.35 10.33 14.85
N VAL A 171 -23.10 11.33 14.39
CA VAL A 171 -23.16 11.74 12.98
C VAL A 171 -22.50 13.11 12.86
N TRP A 172 -21.40 13.17 12.17
CA TRP A 172 -20.65 14.38 11.88
C TRP A 172 -21.04 14.97 10.52
N ALA A 173 -21.40 16.24 10.51
CA ALA A 173 -21.50 17.03 9.28
C ALA A 173 -20.12 17.67 9.02
N ILE A 174 -19.57 17.45 7.85
CA ILE A 174 -18.24 17.91 7.43
C ILE A 174 -18.45 18.67 6.11
N GLY A 175 -18.69 19.99 6.20
CA GLY A 175 -19.22 20.73 5.06
C GLY A 175 -20.50 20.09 4.52
N PRO A 176 -20.54 19.67 3.24
CA PRO A 176 -21.67 18.97 2.65
C PRO A 176 -21.70 17.47 2.98
N HIS A 177 -20.58 16.90 3.47
CA HIS A 177 -20.44 15.46 3.71
C HIS A 177 -21.02 15.05 5.06
N ARG A 178 -21.27 13.75 5.21
CA ARG A 178 -21.71 13.15 6.47
C ARG A 178 -20.86 11.91 6.79
N LEU A 179 -20.42 11.81 8.04
CA LEU A 179 -19.66 10.67 8.56
C LEU A 179 -20.33 10.18 9.83
N ILE A 180 -20.68 8.90 9.89
CA ILE A 180 -21.28 8.28 11.09
C ILE A 180 -20.31 7.28 11.72
N CYS A 181 -20.19 7.35 13.04
CA CYS A 181 -19.53 6.31 13.82
C CYS A 181 -20.52 5.17 14.06
N GLY A 182 -20.36 4.03 13.38
CA GLY A 182 -21.32 2.93 13.50
C GLY A 182 -21.02 1.74 12.61
N ASP A 183 -21.86 0.73 12.74
CA ASP A 183 -21.77 -0.51 11.96
C ASP A 183 -22.59 -0.41 10.66
N ALA A 184 -21.93 -0.50 9.52
CA ALA A 184 -22.57 -0.45 8.20
C ALA A 184 -23.51 -1.65 7.93
N THR A 185 -23.46 -2.71 8.73
CA THR A 185 -24.41 -3.82 8.66
C THR A 185 -25.76 -3.47 9.30
N ASP A 186 -25.81 -2.42 10.15
CA ASP A 186 -27.05 -1.94 10.75
C ASP A 186 -27.77 -0.96 9.82
N ARG A 187 -28.94 -1.37 9.35
CA ARG A 187 -29.82 -0.55 8.50
C ARG A 187 -30.16 0.81 9.13
N ASN A 188 -30.28 0.88 10.45
CA ASN A 188 -30.64 2.13 11.13
C ASN A 188 -29.47 3.12 11.10
N VAL A 189 -28.23 2.64 11.21
CA VAL A 189 -27.01 3.44 11.06
C VAL A 189 -26.96 4.06 9.67
N VAL A 190 -27.14 3.24 8.61
CA VAL A 190 -27.19 3.71 7.23
C VAL A 190 -28.34 4.71 7.01
N ALA A 191 -29.52 4.44 7.56
CA ALA A 191 -30.67 5.34 7.44
C ALA A 191 -30.43 6.69 8.15
N ALA A 192 -29.80 6.69 9.32
CA ALA A 192 -29.45 7.90 10.05
C ALA A 192 -28.41 8.76 9.28
N LEU A 193 -27.44 8.13 8.66
CA LEU A 193 -26.44 8.79 7.82
C LEU A 193 -27.09 9.41 6.58
N MET A 194 -27.88 8.63 5.86
CA MET A 194 -28.43 9.03 4.55
C MET A 194 -29.61 9.98 4.64
N GLN A 195 -30.37 9.99 5.74
CA GLN A 195 -31.53 10.87 5.95
C GLN A 195 -32.58 10.83 4.81
N GLY A 196 -32.67 9.69 4.13
CA GLY A 196 -33.60 9.49 3.00
C GLY A 196 -32.98 9.78 1.63
N ASP A 197 -31.76 10.29 1.56
CA ASP A 197 -31.04 10.49 0.31
C ASP A 197 -30.61 9.14 -0.31
N LEU A 198 -30.40 9.13 -1.64
CA LEU A 198 -29.89 7.97 -2.37
C LEU A 198 -28.57 8.32 -3.05
N SER A 199 -27.62 7.40 -2.99
CA SER A 199 -26.32 7.56 -3.63
C SER A 199 -26.32 7.11 -5.10
N ARG A 200 -25.52 7.80 -5.93
CA ARG A 200 -25.26 7.44 -7.33
C ARG A 200 -24.10 6.47 -7.47
N LEU A 201 -23.18 6.51 -6.53
CA LEU A 201 -22.01 5.65 -6.49
C LEU A 201 -21.82 5.09 -5.07
N CYS A 202 -21.57 3.79 -4.97
CA CYS A 202 -20.87 3.22 -3.83
C CYS A 202 -19.46 2.85 -4.31
N PHE A 203 -18.45 3.48 -3.73
CA PHE A 203 -17.06 3.08 -3.93
C PHE A 203 -16.46 2.71 -2.59
N THR A 204 -15.83 1.54 -2.52
CA THR A 204 -15.31 1.05 -1.23
C THR A 204 -14.20 0.01 -1.42
N SER A 205 -13.29 -0.03 -0.45
CA SER A 205 -12.31 -1.08 -0.26
C SER A 205 -12.54 -1.70 1.13
N PRO A 206 -13.35 -2.75 1.23
CA PRO A 206 -13.64 -3.39 2.49
C PRO A 206 -12.39 -4.08 3.06
N PRO A 207 -12.35 -4.36 4.37
CA PRO A 207 -11.25 -5.12 4.95
C PRO A 207 -11.14 -6.50 4.29
N TYR A 208 -9.90 -6.90 3.93
CA TYR A 208 -9.65 -8.18 3.26
C TYR A 208 -9.69 -9.32 4.28
N GLY A 209 -10.35 -10.42 3.94
CA GLY A 209 -10.54 -11.55 4.85
C GLY A 209 -9.21 -12.14 5.33
N ASN A 210 -8.93 -12.05 6.63
CA ASN A 210 -7.80 -12.67 7.35
C ASN A 210 -6.37 -12.21 6.96
N GLN A 211 -6.18 -11.12 6.23
CA GLN A 211 -4.83 -10.64 5.89
C GLN A 211 -4.23 -9.64 6.91
N ARG A 212 -5.04 -9.02 7.76
CA ARG A 212 -4.56 -7.96 8.66
C ARG A 212 -5.27 -8.02 10.00
N ASP A 213 -4.52 -7.80 11.07
CA ASP A 213 -5.06 -7.54 12.40
C ASP A 213 -5.65 -6.13 12.40
N TYR A 214 -6.95 -6.05 12.20
CA TYR A 214 -7.68 -4.83 12.50
C TYR A 214 -7.84 -4.74 14.03
N THR A 215 -7.78 -3.53 14.59
CA THR A 215 -7.97 -3.25 16.02
C THR A 215 -9.27 -3.83 16.61
N SER A 216 -10.19 -4.30 15.78
CA SER A 216 -11.43 -4.99 16.13
C SER A 216 -11.32 -6.54 16.23
N GLY A 217 -10.10 -7.11 16.19
CA GLY A 217 -9.92 -8.56 16.43
C GLY A 217 -10.05 -9.48 15.23
N GLY A 218 -9.90 -8.95 14.00
CA GLY A 218 -9.96 -9.76 12.76
C GLY A 218 -11.38 -10.12 12.34
N ILE A 219 -11.59 -10.35 11.04
CA ILE A 219 -12.91 -10.72 10.51
C ILE A 219 -12.96 -12.24 10.34
N SER A 220 -13.68 -12.91 11.24
CA SER A 220 -13.88 -14.36 11.19
C SER A 220 -14.88 -14.80 10.11
N ASP A 221 -15.81 -13.91 9.72
CA ASP A 221 -16.85 -14.14 8.71
C ASP A 221 -16.93 -12.96 7.73
N TRP A 222 -16.01 -12.94 6.78
CA TRP A 222 -15.98 -11.90 5.74
C TRP A 222 -17.22 -11.92 4.85
N ASP A 223 -17.72 -13.10 4.50
CA ASP A 223 -18.89 -13.26 3.63
C ASP A 223 -20.15 -12.74 4.33
N GLY A 224 -20.29 -13.01 5.64
CA GLY A 224 -21.37 -12.47 6.48
C GLY A 224 -21.33 -10.94 6.58
N LEU A 225 -20.15 -10.36 6.83
CA LEU A 225 -19.95 -8.90 6.86
C LEU A 225 -20.39 -8.27 5.53
N MET A 226 -19.88 -8.75 4.41
CA MET A 226 -20.20 -8.21 3.09
C MET A 226 -21.69 -8.33 2.77
N ARG A 227 -22.32 -9.46 3.08
CA ARG A 227 -23.77 -9.61 2.89
C ARG A 227 -24.56 -8.65 3.79
N GLY A 228 -24.15 -8.46 5.04
CA GLY A 228 -24.78 -7.52 5.95
C GLY A 228 -24.77 -6.09 5.40
N VAL A 229 -23.61 -5.60 5.02
CA VAL A 229 -23.44 -4.25 4.46
C VAL A 229 -24.18 -4.08 3.14
N PHE A 230 -23.99 -4.99 2.19
CA PHE A 230 -24.54 -4.86 0.84
C PHE A 230 -26.05 -5.18 0.74
N ALA A 231 -26.66 -5.71 1.81
CA ALA A 231 -28.10 -5.86 1.88
C ALA A 231 -28.88 -4.53 1.94
N HIS A 232 -28.22 -3.46 2.38
CA HIS A 232 -28.86 -2.19 2.73
C HIS A 232 -28.30 -0.97 1.97
N LEU A 233 -27.64 -1.22 0.82
CA LEU A 233 -27.05 -0.13 0.03
C LEU A 233 -28.09 0.92 -0.34
N PRO A 234 -27.88 2.20 0.00
CA PRO A 234 -28.82 3.29 -0.25
C PRO A 234 -28.66 3.84 -1.67
N MET A 235 -28.84 2.98 -2.70
CA MET A 235 -28.54 3.30 -4.09
C MET A 235 -29.76 3.79 -4.86
N ALA A 236 -29.55 4.79 -5.73
CA ALA A 236 -30.50 5.13 -6.79
C ALA A 236 -30.62 3.96 -7.79
N GLY A 237 -31.69 3.96 -8.60
CA GLY A 237 -31.95 2.87 -9.55
C GLY A 237 -30.82 2.64 -10.57
N ASP A 238 -30.21 3.73 -11.05
CA ASP A 238 -29.04 3.74 -11.94
C ASP A 238 -27.70 3.83 -11.20
N GLY A 239 -27.71 3.68 -9.88
CA GLY A 239 -26.52 3.73 -9.03
C GLY A 239 -25.54 2.62 -9.37
N GLN A 240 -24.24 2.96 -9.32
CA GLN A 240 -23.15 2.05 -9.61
C GLN A 240 -22.42 1.67 -8.32
N VAL A 241 -22.02 0.40 -8.18
CA VAL A 241 -21.31 -0.12 -7.00
C VAL A 241 -19.97 -0.66 -7.46
N LEU A 242 -18.89 -0.04 -7.00
CA LEU A 242 -17.52 -0.44 -7.30
C LEU A 242 -16.79 -0.82 -6.01
N VAL A 243 -16.26 -2.05 -5.98
CA VAL A 243 -15.64 -2.62 -4.78
C VAL A 243 -14.23 -3.05 -5.11
N ASN A 244 -13.25 -2.42 -4.45
CA ASN A 244 -11.84 -2.77 -4.59
C ASN A 244 -11.47 -3.93 -3.69
N LEU A 245 -10.88 -5.00 -4.23
CA LEU A 245 -10.47 -6.20 -3.52
C LEU A 245 -9.13 -6.72 -4.02
N GLY A 246 -8.21 -6.96 -3.07
CA GLY A 246 -6.91 -7.56 -3.34
C GLY A 246 -6.95 -9.09 -3.32
N LEU A 247 -5.92 -9.70 -3.89
CA LEU A 247 -5.71 -11.14 -3.83
C LEU A 247 -5.26 -11.58 -2.43
N ILE A 248 -5.82 -12.65 -1.93
CA ILE A 248 -5.37 -13.34 -0.71
C ILE A 248 -4.70 -14.66 -1.10
N HIS A 249 -3.53 -14.91 -0.52
CA HIS A 249 -2.82 -16.17 -0.66
C HIS A 249 -2.79 -16.91 0.68
N ARG A 250 -3.10 -18.19 0.66
CA ARG A 250 -2.95 -19.10 1.80
C ARG A 250 -2.32 -20.39 1.28
N ASP A 251 -1.29 -20.88 1.96
CA ASP A 251 -0.56 -22.09 1.58
C ASP A 251 -0.11 -22.08 0.10
N ASN A 252 0.36 -20.92 -0.39
CA ASN A 252 0.77 -20.66 -1.78
C ASN A 252 -0.35 -20.74 -2.83
N GLU A 253 -1.62 -20.76 -2.42
CA GLU A 253 -2.77 -20.77 -3.30
C GLU A 253 -3.56 -19.45 -3.20
N VAL A 254 -4.08 -18.98 -4.34
CA VAL A 254 -5.03 -17.84 -4.35
C VAL A 254 -6.36 -18.32 -3.80
N ILE A 255 -6.84 -17.65 -2.75
CA ILE A 255 -8.14 -17.94 -2.16
C ILE A 255 -9.19 -17.00 -2.74
N PRO A 256 -10.18 -17.50 -3.49
CA PRO A 256 -11.27 -16.70 -4.04
C PRO A 256 -12.33 -16.41 -2.95
N TYR A 257 -11.93 -15.72 -1.88
CA TYR A 257 -12.77 -15.47 -0.68
C TYR A 257 -14.06 -14.71 -0.97
N TRP A 258 -14.14 -14.05 -2.13
CA TRP A 258 -15.29 -13.28 -2.58
C TRP A 258 -16.36 -14.08 -3.33
N ASP A 259 -16.13 -15.34 -3.72
CA ASP A 259 -17.03 -16.10 -4.60
C ASP A 259 -18.44 -16.28 -4.03
N GLY A 260 -18.55 -16.53 -2.72
CA GLY A 260 -19.83 -16.63 -2.01
C GLY A 260 -20.62 -15.33 -2.09
N TRP A 261 -19.95 -14.20 -1.78
CA TRP A 261 -20.54 -12.88 -1.84
C TRP A 261 -20.90 -12.45 -3.28
N LEU A 262 -20.05 -12.71 -4.27
CA LEU A 262 -20.36 -12.43 -5.68
C LEU A 262 -21.64 -13.16 -6.16
N SER A 263 -21.78 -14.42 -5.74
CA SER A 263 -22.96 -15.22 -6.06
C SER A 263 -24.21 -14.66 -5.38
N TRP A 264 -24.08 -14.24 -4.12
CA TRP A 264 -25.15 -13.62 -3.35
C TRP A 264 -25.58 -12.27 -3.93
N MET A 265 -24.65 -11.38 -4.31
CA MET A 265 -24.94 -10.10 -4.97
C MET A 265 -25.85 -10.29 -6.19
N ARG A 266 -25.56 -11.32 -6.99
CA ARG A 266 -26.40 -11.65 -8.15
C ARG A 266 -27.81 -12.06 -7.73
N GLN A 267 -27.98 -12.82 -6.65
CA GLN A 267 -29.28 -13.22 -6.11
C GLN A 267 -30.07 -12.00 -5.60
N GLN A 268 -29.38 -10.94 -5.15
CA GLN A 268 -29.99 -9.66 -4.75
C GLN A 268 -30.33 -8.73 -5.93
N GLY A 269 -30.20 -9.22 -7.17
CA GLY A 269 -30.51 -8.47 -8.38
C GLY A 269 -29.40 -7.54 -8.88
N TRP A 270 -28.21 -7.61 -8.28
CA TRP A 270 -27.05 -6.89 -8.79
C TRP A 270 -26.38 -7.65 -9.92
N ARG A 271 -26.23 -7.01 -11.09
CA ARG A 271 -25.46 -7.58 -12.19
C ARG A 271 -23.99 -7.36 -11.93
N ARG A 272 -23.14 -8.40 -12.03
CA ARG A 272 -21.69 -8.22 -12.14
C ARG A 272 -21.41 -7.65 -13.53
N PHE A 273 -21.39 -6.32 -13.61
CA PHE A 273 -21.44 -5.57 -14.86
C PHE A 273 -20.07 -5.50 -15.54
N ALA A 274 -19.01 -5.25 -14.73
CA ALA A 274 -17.64 -5.23 -15.21
C ALA A 274 -16.67 -5.69 -14.12
N TRP A 275 -15.43 -5.87 -14.54
CA TRP A 275 -14.31 -6.20 -13.68
C TRP A 275 -13.12 -5.39 -14.18
N TYR A 276 -12.68 -4.46 -13.38
CA TYR A 276 -11.55 -3.59 -13.68
C TYR A 276 -10.32 -4.04 -12.91
N VAL A 277 -9.17 -3.59 -13.36
CA VAL A 277 -7.89 -3.76 -12.68
C VAL A 277 -7.40 -2.38 -12.25
N TRP A 278 -7.09 -2.22 -10.99
CA TRP A 278 -6.32 -1.10 -10.51
C TRP A 278 -4.84 -1.50 -10.59
N ASP A 279 -4.14 -0.92 -11.55
CA ASP A 279 -2.70 -1.01 -11.74
C ASP A 279 -2.03 -0.04 -10.75
N GLN A 280 -1.27 -0.61 -9.83
CA GLN A 280 -0.62 0.09 -8.72
C GLN A 280 0.82 0.51 -9.05
N GLY A 281 1.24 0.28 -10.31
CA GLY A 281 2.61 0.43 -10.75
C GLY A 281 3.48 -0.80 -10.48
N PRO A 282 4.80 -0.67 -10.55
CA PRO A 282 5.71 -1.79 -10.34
C PRO A 282 5.47 -2.46 -9.00
N GLY A 283 5.43 -3.80 -9.01
CA GLY A 283 5.29 -4.58 -7.78
C GLY A 283 6.49 -4.40 -6.88
N MET A 284 6.29 -4.49 -5.57
CA MET A 284 7.38 -4.41 -4.61
C MET A 284 8.38 -5.56 -4.84
N PRO A 285 9.69 -5.28 -4.84
CA PRO A 285 10.71 -6.31 -4.96
C PRO A 285 10.63 -7.29 -3.79
N GLY A 286 10.95 -8.55 -4.03
CA GLY A 286 10.93 -9.59 -3.00
C GLY A 286 10.77 -11.00 -3.56
N ASP A 287 10.95 -12.01 -2.71
CA ASP A 287 10.64 -13.41 -3.03
C ASP A 287 9.17 -13.69 -2.77
N TRP A 288 8.40 -13.80 -3.85
CA TRP A 288 6.96 -14.10 -3.83
C TRP A 288 6.66 -15.59 -3.97
N ALA A 289 7.57 -16.45 -3.50
CA ALA A 289 7.42 -17.92 -3.53
C ALA A 289 7.14 -18.46 -4.94
N GLY A 290 7.88 -17.96 -5.93
CA GLY A 290 7.77 -18.36 -7.35
C GLY A 290 6.66 -17.65 -8.12
N ARG A 291 5.96 -16.69 -7.52
CA ARG A 291 4.97 -15.84 -8.21
C ARG A 291 5.59 -14.50 -8.64
N PHE A 292 4.95 -13.82 -9.56
CA PHE A 292 5.26 -12.42 -9.85
C PHE A 292 4.89 -11.53 -8.67
N ALA A 293 5.60 -10.40 -8.52
CA ALA A 293 5.27 -9.39 -7.54
C ALA A 293 3.86 -8.83 -7.77
N PRO A 294 3.02 -8.71 -6.72
CA PRO A 294 1.69 -8.18 -6.86
C PRO A 294 1.76 -6.67 -7.19
N SER A 295 1.15 -6.29 -8.30
CA SER A 295 1.15 -4.92 -8.81
C SER A 295 -0.25 -4.41 -9.14
N PHE A 296 -1.29 -5.16 -8.78
CA PHE A 296 -2.66 -4.79 -9.07
C PHE A 296 -3.64 -5.31 -8.03
N GLU A 297 -4.80 -4.69 -8.01
CA GLU A 297 -6.00 -5.16 -7.33
C GLU A 297 -7.19 -5.15 -8.28
N PHE A 298 -8.27 -5.83 -7.89
CA PHE A 298 -9.48 -5.87 -8.68
C PHE A 298 -10.49 -4.83 -8.21
N VAL A 299 -11.21 -4.21 -9.15
CA VAL A 299 -12.38 -3.38 -8.87
C VAL A 299 -13.60 -4.04 -9.49
N PHE A 300 -14.40 -4.70 -8.66
CA PHE A 300 -15.64 -5.33 -9.09
C PHE A 300 -16.74 -4.29 -9.25
N HIS A 301 -17.38 -4.27 -10.42
CA HIS A 301 -18.42 -3.32 -10.73
C HIS A 301 -19.79 -4.00 -10.84
N PHE A 302 -20.72 -3.55 -10.01
CA PHE A 302 -22.11 -4.02 -10.00
C PHE A 302 -23.06 -2.88 -10.28
N ASN A 303 -24.18 -3.20 -10.94
CA ASN A 303 -25.31 -2.29 -11.12
C ASN A 303 -26.62 -3.05 -11.30
N ARG A 304 -27.73 -2.32 -11.22
CA ARG A 304 -29.06 -2.79 -11.64
C ARG A 304 -29.40 -2.26 -13.03
N GLU A 305 -29.06 -1.00 -13.27
CA GLU A 305 -29.16 -0.33 -14.55
C GLU A 305 -27.79 0.19 -14.97
N SER A 306 -27.50 0.14 -16.28
CA SER A 306 -26.22 0.62 -16.78
C SER A 306 -26.20 2.14 -16.93
N ARG A 307 -25.17 2.78 -16.40
CA ARG A 307 -24.84 4.18 -16.64
C ARG A 307 -23.60 4.24 -17.55
N LYS A 308 -23.61 5.16 -18.51
CA LYS A 308 -22.40 5.42 -19.31
C LYS A 308 -21.40 6.17 -18.44
N PRO A 309 -20.13 5.76 -18.42
CA PRO A 309 -19.12 6.53 -17.73
C PRO A 309 -18.90 7.88 -18.42
N ASN A 310 -18.58 8.89 -17.64
CA ASN A 310 -18.20 10.20 -18.12
C ASN A 310 -16.86 10.10 -18.88
N LYS A 311 -16.65 11.02 -19.82
CA LYS A 311 -15.40 11.11 -20.58
C LYS A 311 -14.42 11.98 -19.80
N ILE A 312 -13.56 11.36 -19.01
CA ILE A 312 -12.60 12.04 -18.12
C ILE A 312 -11.15 11.90 -18.57
N VAL A 313 -10.86 10.95 -19.47
CA VAL A 313 -9.48 10.68 -19.91
C VAL A 313 -9.17 11.52 -21.15
N PRO A 314 -8.12 12.35 -21.14
CA PRO A 314 -7.70 13.11 -22.30
C PRO A 314 -7.37 12.22 -23.51
N CYS A 315 -7.69 12.68 -24.70
CA CYS A 315 -7.32 12.01 -25.94
C CYS A 315 -5.96 12.54 -26.44
N LYS A 316 -5.00 11.63 -26.66
CA LYS A 316 -3.63 11.97 -27.13
C LYS A 316 -3.61 12.78 -28.44
N HIS A 317 -4.63 12.63 -29.28
CA HIS A 317 -4.73 13.27 -30.59
C HIS A 317 -5.99 14.13 -30.73
N ALA A 318 -6.37 14.81 -29.63
CA ALA A 318 -7.52 15.71 -29.62
C ALA A 318 -7.45 16.76 -30.73
N GLY A 319 -8.57 16.99 -31.44
CA GLY A 319 -8.66 17.94 -32.55
C GLY A 319 -8.04 17.47 -33.87
N GLN A 320 -7.26 16.38 -33.90
CA GLN A 320 -6.72 15.84 -35.15
C GLN A 320 -7.75 14.99 -35.89
N GLU A 321 -7.69 15.01 -37.24
CA GLU A 321 -8.57 14.16 -38.05
C GLU A 321 -8.30 12.68 -37.79
N SER A 322 -9.36 11.96 -37.42
CA SER A 322 -9.26 10.54 -37.06
C SER A 322 -9.47 9.62 -38.25
N HIS A 323 -8.85 8.44 -38.17
CA HIS A 323 -9.08 7.34 -39.12
C HIS A 323 -8.80 7.64 -40.58
N LEU A 324 -7.92 8.63 -40.84
CA LEU A 324 -7.50 9.04 -42.17
C LEU A 324 -6.09 8.57 -42.46
N ARG A 325 -5.86 7.97 -43.63
CA ARG A 325 -4.50 7.69 -44.14
C ARG A 325 -3.99 8.87 -44.94
N ALA A 326 -2.70 8.91 -45.19
CA ALA A 326 -2.04 9.96 -45.99
C ALA A 326 -2.62 10.09 -47.41
N ASP A 327 -3.19 9.02 -47.96
CA ASP A 327 -3.84 8.98 -49.27
C ASP A 327 -5.33 9.39 -49.23
N GLY A 328 -5.82 9.83 -48.06
CA GLY A 328 -7.22 10.20 -47.88
C GLY A 328 -8.17 9.01 -47.72
N SER A 329 -7.71 7.78 -47.75
CA SER A 329 -8.54 6.60 -47.48
C SER A 329 -8.80 6.40 -45.97
N SER A 330 -9.83 5.63 -45.60
CA SER A 330 -10.10 5.27 -44.21
C SER A 330 -9.14 4.19 -43.75
N THR A 331 -8.71 4.26 -42.46
CA THR A 331 -8.13 3.10 -41.79
C THR A 331 -9.16 1.98 -41.69
N ALA A 332 -8.69 0.72 -41.74
CA ALA A 332 -9.57 -0.44 -41.71
C ALA A 332 -10.13 -0.69 -40.31
N MET A 333 -11.39 -1.11 -40.24
CA MET A 333 -12.05 -1.60 -39.02
C MET A 333 -12.73 -2.93 -39.34
N ARG A 334 -12.62 -3.90 -38.44
CA ARG A 334 -13.36 -5.16 -38.54
C ARG A 334 -14.70 -5.01 -37.80
N GLY A 335 -15.80 -5.21 -38.51
CA GLY A 335 -17.15 -5.22 -37.96
C GLY A 335 -17.42 -6.45 -37.08
N LYS A 336 -18.58 -6.44 -36.40
CA LYS A 336 -19.01 -7.59 -35.55
C LYS A 336 -19.29 -8.87 -36.35
N ASP A 337 -19.58 -8.73 -37.62
CA ASP A 337 -19.78 -9.78 -38.64
C ASP A 337 -18.47 -10.35 -39.18
N GLY A 338 -17.33 -9.76 -38.80
CA GLY A 338 -15.99 -10.16 -39.26
C GLY A 338 -15.56 -9.47 -40.57
N GLU A 339 -16.44 -8.73 -41.24
CA GLU A 339 -16.14 -7.99 -42.44
C GLU A 339 -15.20 -6.79 -42.15
N VAL A 340 -14.31 -6.49 -43.09
CA VAL A 340 -13.38 -5.36 -42.98
C VAL A 340 -13.95 -4.17 -43.74
N GLY A 341 -14.33 -3.12 -43.00
CA GLY A 341 -14.82 -1.87 -43.55
C GLY A 341 -14.01 -0.66 -43.14
N GLY A 342 -14.43 0.51 -43.56
CA GLY A 342 -13.90 1.79 -43.12
C GLY A 342 -14.65 2.33 -41.89
N TRP A 343 -14.04 3.28 -41.20
CA TRP A 343 -14.67 3.98 -40.08
C TRP A 343 -15.74 4.97 -40.57
N THR A 344 -16.88 4.96 -39.89
CA THR A 344 -18.00 5.90 -40.19
C THR A 344 -17.65 7.35 -39.86
N HIS A 345 -16.69 7.57 -38.96
CA HIS A 345 -16.22 8.89 -38.48
C HIS A 345 -14.91 9.35 -39.14
N LYS A 346 -14.57 8.82 -40.31
CA LYS A 346 -13.39 9.20 -41.07
C LYS A 346 -13.33 10.72 -41.30
N GLY A 347 -12.16 11.31 -40.96
CA GLY A 347 -11.92 12.74 -41.15
C GLY A 347 -12.61 13.68 -40.15
N LEU A 348 -13.34 13.13 -39.18
CA LEU A 348 -13.84 13.96 -38.07
C LEU A 348 -12.73 14.18 -37.03
N PRO A 349 -12.69 15.38 -36.40
CA PRO A 349 -11.71 15.64 -35.34
C PRO A 349 -11.90 14.69 -34.17
N THR A 350 -10.80 14.21 -33.63
CA THR A 350 -10.79 13.41 -32.40
C THR A 350 -11.31 14.27 -31.25
N GLN A 351 -12.22 13.72 -30.46
CA GLN A 351 -12.77 14.38 -29.26
C GLN A 351 -11.68 14.69 -28.24
N ASP A 352 -11.90 15.68 -27.38
CA ASP A 352 -10.93 16.10 -26.37
C ASP A 352 -10.71 15.04 -25.29
N THR A 353 -11.78 14.37 -24.87
CA THR A 353 -11.76 13.35 -23.83
C THR A 353 -12.50 12.08 -24.28
N ARG A 354 -12.13 10.96 -23.68
CA ARG A 354 -12.72 9.64 -23.87
C ARG A 354 -13.13 9.01 -22.55
N ILE A 355 -13.93 7.95 -22.60
CA ILE A 355 -14.25 7.14 -21.44
C ILE A 355 -12.98 6.46 -20.91
N PRO A 356 -12.92 6.18 -19.59
CA PRO A 356 -11.82 5.43 -18.98
C PRO A 356 -11.59 4.04 -19.59
N ASP A 357 -10.36 3.58 -19.50
CA ASP A 357 -9.99 2.18 -19.79
C ASP A 357 -10.39 1.24 -18.64
N SER A 358 -10.42 -0.06 -18.91
CA SER A 358 -10.68 -1.08 -17.89
C SER A 358 -9.49 -1.33 -16.94
N VAL A 359 -8.35 -0.69 -17.20
CA VAL A 359 -7.20 -0.65 -16.31
C VAL A 359 -7.07 0.77 -15.77
N ILE A 360 -7.25 0.92 -14.47
CA ILE A 360 -7.14 2.19 -13.75
C ILE A 360 -5.66 2.33 -13.34
N ARG A 361 -4.96 3.29 -13.91
CA ARG A 361 -3.55 3.55 -13.62
C ARG A 361 -3.42 4.68 -12.63
N VAL A 362 -3.34 4.30 -11.37
CA VAL A 362 -3.09 5.20 -10.24
C VAL A 362 -1.99 4.56 -9.41
N MET A 363 -0.83 5.18 -9.39
CA MET A 363 0.34 4.65 -8.70
C MET A 363 0.11 4.62 -7.19
N ARG A 364 0.62 3.60 -6.51
CA ARG A 364 0.76 3.64 -5.05
C ARG A 364 1.75 4.73 -4.69
N HIS A 365 1.50 5.43 -3.57
CA HIS A 365 2.50 6.37 -3.08
C HIS A 365 3.77 5.64 -2.67
N LYS A 366 4.88 6.11 -3.23
CA LYS A 366 6.23 5.73 -2.83
C LYS A 366 6.59 6.48 -1.54
N GLY A 367 7.01 5.77 -0.50
CA GLY A 367 7.79 6.37 0.57
C GLY A 367 7.30 6.29 2.00
N LYS A 368 6.07 5.81 2.29
CA LYS A 368 5.61 5.66 3.69
C LYS A 368 5.06 4.27 4.03
N ILE A 369 5.24 3.29 3.15
CA ILE A 369 4.86 1.90 3.42
C ILE A 369 5.98 1.27 4.26
N GLY A 370 5.76 1.11 5.57
CA GLY A 370 6.68 0.41 6.47
C GLY A 370 7.29 1.23 7.59
N GLN A 371 7.00 2.52 7.72
CA GLN A 371 7.30 3.28 8.93
C GLN A 371 6.04 3.34 9.80
N ASP A 372 6.02 2.57 10.89
CA ASP A 372 5.11 2.64 12.06
C ASP A 372 3.71 3.27 11.84
N ILE A 373 3.05 2.95 10.72
CA ILE A 373 1.67 3.32 10.50
C ILE A 373 0.83 2.12 10.91
N ASP A 374 0.24 2.17 12.09
CA ASP A 374 -0.78 1.24 12.58
C ASP A 374 -2.06 1.20 11.69
N HIS A 375 -2.01 1.85 10.50
CA HIS A 375 -3.14 1.91 9.59
C HIS A 375 -2.98 0.92 8.43
N PRO A 376 -3.77 -0.16 8.41
CA PRO A 376 -3.75 -1.11 7.33
C PRO A 376 -4.43 -0.51 6.08
N ALA A 377 -3.69 -0.43 4.96
CA ALA A 377 -4.18 -0.21 3.59
C ALA A 377 -4.99 1.06 3.32
N VAL A 378 -4.31 2.17 3.13
CA VAL A 378 -4.90 3.36 2.50
C VAL A 378 -4.58 3.30 1.00
N PHE A 379 -5.60 3.42 0.16
CA PHE A 379 -5.40 3.69 -1.27
C PHE A 379 -5.24 5.21 -1.50
N PRO A 380 -4.54 5.64 -2.57
CA PRO A 380 -4.35 7.05 -2.87
C PRO A 380 -5.67 7.74 -3.21
N VAL A 381 -5.80 9.03 -2.88
CA VAL A 381 -7.02 9.83 -3.13
C VAL A 381 -7.38 9.84 -4.62
N ALA A 382 -6.41 9.79 -5.50
CA ALA A 382 -6.60 9.74 -6.96
C ALA A 382 -7.41 8.52 -7.43
N LEU A 383 -7.40 7.39 -6.70
CA LEU A 383 -8.19 6.22 -7.10
C LEU A 383 -9.71 6.46 -6.96
N PRO A 384 -10.24 6.86 -5.79
CA PRO A 384 -11.65 7.21 -5.69
C PRO A 384 -12.01 8.44 -6.54
N GLU A 385 -11.14 9.45 -6.70
CA GLU A 385 -11.38 10.59 -7.62
C GLU A 385 -11.71 10.10 -9.02
N PHE A 386 -10.86 9.25 -9.59
CA PHE A 386 -11.05 8.68 -10.92
C PHE A 386 -12.39 7.96 -11.07
N VAL A 387 -12.77 7.15 -10.08
CA VAL A 387 -14.03 6.38 -10.10
C VAL A 387 -15.24 7.30 -9.91
N ILE A 388 -15.15 8.28 -9.00
CA ILE A 388 -16.18 9.25 -8.71
C ILE A 388 -16.48 10.10 -9.97
N GLU A 389 -15.46 10.66 -10.60
CA GLU A 389 -15.62 11.44 -11.82
C GLU A 389 -16.21 10.62 -12.98
N ALA A 390 -15.83 9.35 -13.09
CA ALA A 390 -16.32 8.46 -14.15
C ALA A 390 -17.82 8.15 -14.03
N TYR A 391 -18.37 8.05 -12.81
CA TYR A 391 -19.73 7.52 -12.61
C TYR A 391 -20.69 8.46 -11.91
N THR A 392 -20.28 9.68 -11.59
CA THR A 392 -21.13 10.68 -10.94
C THR A 392 -21.01 12.05 -11.61
N ASP A 393 -21.99 12.90 -11.35
CA ASP A 393 -21.97 14.32 -11.70
C ASP A 393 -21.76 15.17 -10.44
N ALA A 394 -21.38 16.45 -10.60
CA ALA A 394 -21.20 17.37 -9.46
C ALA A 394 -22.48 17.43 -8.61
N GLY A 395 -22.32 17.35 -7.29
CA GLY A 395 -23.42 17.32 -6.32
C GLY A 395 -24.05 15.94 -6.08
N ASP A 396 -23.69 14.91 -6.86
CA ASP A 396 -24.14 13.54 -6.60
C ASP A 396 -23.55 13.00 -5.27
N ILE A 397 -24.28 12.07 -4.65
CA ILE A 397 -23.87 11.43 -3.41
C ILE A 397 -23.09 10.15 -3.68
N VAL A 398 -21.94 10.03 -3.03
CA VAL A 398 -21.09 8.83 -2.96
C VAL A 398 -21.27 8.20 -1.58
N PHE A 399 -21.58 6.91 -1.53
CA PHE A 399 -21.70 6.13 -0.30
C PHE A 399 -20.44 5.29 -0.08
N GLU A 400 -19.85 5.39 1.11
CA GLU A 400 -18.68 4.63 1.53
C GLU A 400 -18.96 3.89 2.84
N PRO A 401 -19.23 2.58 2.82
CA PRO A 401 -19.57 1.82 4.03
C PRO A 401 -18.38 1.44 4.91
N PHE A 402 -17.13 1.64 4.46
CA PHE A 402 -15.90 1.34 5.19
C PHE A 402 -14.94 2.54 5.13
N GLY A 403 -15.35 3.64 5.77
CA GLY A 403 -14.76 4.96 5.60
C GLY A 403 -13.28 5.10 5.96
N GLY A 404 -12.81 4.30 6.92
CA GLY A 404 -11.42 4.30 7.33
C GLY A 404 -10.91 5.71 7.66
N SER A 405 -9.79 6.10 7.05
CA SER A 405 -9.16 7.42 7.22
C SER A 405 -9.78 8.54 6.35
N GLY A 406 -10.92 8.30 5.69
CA GLY A 406 -11.67 9.32 4.97
C GLY A 406 -11.19 9.62 3.54
N THR A 407 -10.45 8.74 2.91
CA THR A 407 -9.90 8.95 1.55
C THR A 407 -10.97 9.24 0.51
N THR A 408 -12.07 8.46 0.50
CA THR A 408 -13.20 8.68 -0.42
C THR A 408 -13.91 10.03 -0.16
N MET A 409 -13.92 10.52 1.08
CA MET A 409 -14.50 11.81 1.43
C MET A 409 -13.67 12.97 0.87
N LEU A 410 -12.33 12.89 0.97
CA LEU A 410 -11.42 13.87 0.35
C LEU A 410 -11.59 13.90 -1.17
N ALA A 411 -11.67 12.74 -1.80
CA ALA A 411 -11.90 12.63 -3.23
C ALA A 411 -13.26 13.24 -3.65
N ALA A 412 -14.30 13.03 -2.86
CA ALA A 412 -15.61 13.62 -3.10
C ALA A 412 -15.59 15.14 -3.01
N GLU A 413 -14.92 15.72 -2.00
CA GLU A 413 -14.76 17.18 -1.87
C GLU A 413 -14.02 17.76 -3.06
N ARG A 414 -12.88 17.20 -3.46
CA ARG A 414 -12.08 17.67 -4.59
C ARG A 414 -12.84 17.66 -5.91
N THR A 415 -13.70 16.67 -6.07
CA THR A 415 -14.49 16.50 -7.29
C THR A 415 -15.87 17.19 -7.24
N GLY A 416 -16.20 17.89 -6.14
CA GLY A 416 -17.48 18.58 -5.95
C GLY A 416 -18.67 17.63 -5.78
N ARG A 417 -18.44 16.45 -5.19
CA ARG A 417 -19.46 15.45 -4.82
C ARG A 417 -19.64 15.43 -3.31
N ILE A 418 -20.68 14.74 -2.85
CA ILE A 418 -21.01 14.61 -1.43
C ILE A 418 -20.71 13.19 -1.00
N CYS A 419 -19.86 13.00 0.02
CA CYS A 419 -19.62 11.69 0.60
C CYS A 419 -20.51 11.47 1.82
N CYS A 420 -21.17 10.31 1.88
CA CYS A 420 -21.81 9.78 3.08
C CYS A 420 -21.07 8.51 3.48
N SER A 421 -20.33 8.55 4.60
CA SER A 421 -19.42 7.48 5.00
C SER A 421 -19.79 6.89 6.35
N VAL A 422 -19.60 5.58 6.50
CA VAL A 422 -19.74 4.84 7.76
C VAL A 422 -18.35 4.34 8.18
N GLU A 423 -18.00 4.55 9.44
CA GLU A 423 -16.81 3.98 10.05
C GLU A 423 -17.11 3.43 11.43
N ILE A 424 -16.75 2.18 11.67
CA ILE A 424 -17.08 1.47 12.91
C ILE A 424 -16.18 1.86 14.07
N ALA A 425 -14.91 2.19 13.79
CA ALA A 425 -13.92 2.50 14.80
C ALA A 425 -13.90 4.01 15.12
N PRO A 426 -14.25 4.42 16.36
CA PRO A 426 -14.30 5.83 16.72
C PRO A 426 -12.98 6.58 16.47
N GLN A 427 -11.83 5.92 16.67
CA GLN A 427 -10.50 6.51 16.42
C GLN A 427 -10.31 6.87 14.95
N TYR A 428 -10.81 6.03 14.03
CA TYR A 428 -10.70 6.31 12.58
C TYR A 428 -11.69 7.37 12.11
N VAL A 429 -12.83 7.50 12.77
CA VAL A 429 -13.72 8.66 12.57
C VAL A 429 -12.97 9.95 12.88
N ASP A 430 -12.25 10.00 14.01
CA ASP A 430 -11.46 11.16 14.40
C ASP A 430 -10.29 11.42 13.45
N VAL A 431 -9.63 10.36 12.96
CA VAL A 431 -8.58 10.46 11.93
C VAL A 431 -9.15 11.07 10.64
N ALA A 432 -10.29 10.58 10.16
CA ALA A 432 -10.94 11.09 8.95
C ALA A 432 -11.32 12.58 9.09
N ILE A 433 -11.85 12.99 10.26
CA ILE A 433 -12.17 14.38 10.54
C ILE A 433 -10.90 15.25 10.52
N LYS A 434 -9.87 14.87 11.26
CA LYS A 434 -8.60 15.62 11.33
C LYS A 434 -7.93 15.73 9.96
N ARG A 435 -7.88 14.63 9.22
CA ARG A 435 -7.33 14.61 7.86
C ARG A 435 -8.10 15.55 6.94
N PHE A 436 -9.42 15.55 7.00
CA PHE A 436 -10.25 16.48 6.24
C PHE A 436 -9.97 17.94 6.62
N GLN A 437 -9.93 18.28 7.92
CA GLN A 437 -9.63 19.61 8.41
C GLN A 437 -8.23 20.11 7.98
N GLN A 438 -7.23 19.23 7.94
CA GLN A 438 -5.88 19.55 7.47
C GLN A 438 -5.85 19.93 5.99
N ASN A 439 -6.61 19.20 5.17
CA ASN A 439 -6.65 19.43 3.71
C ASN A 439 -7.63 20.55 3.31
N HIS A 440 -8.67 20.77 4.09
CA HIS A 440 -9.72 21.78 3.83
C HIS A 440 -9.95 22.65 5.07
N PRO A 441 -8.94 23.47 5.48
CA PRO A 441 -9.07 24.33 6.64
C PRO A 441 -10.17 25.38 6.41
N GLY A 442 -11.06 25.52 7.36
CA GLY A 442 -12.19 26.45 7.31
C GLY A 442 -13.53 25.83 6.90
N VAL A 443 -13.55 24.58 6.46
CA VAL A 443 -14.81 23.84 6.33
C VAL A 443 -15.31 23.44 7.72
N PRO A 444 -16.56 23.78 8.09
CA PRO A 444 -17.06 23.48 9.43
C PRO A 444 -17.27 21.97 9.62
N VAL A 445 -16.85 21.46 10.76
CA VAL A 445 -17.11 20.09 11.21
C VAL A 445 -17.95 20.16 12.49
N THR A 446 -19.17 19.64 12.44
CA THR A 446 -20.11 19.72 13.55
C THR A 446 -20.80 18.40 13.81
N LEU A 447 -21.05 18.11 15.09
CA LEU A 447 -21.88 16.98 15.52
C LEU A 447 -23.35 17.31 15.24
N LEU A 448 -24.02 16.57 14.37
CA LEU A 448 -25.40 16.87 13.95
C LEU A 448 -26.40 16.93 15.11
N ALA A 449 -26.19 16.12 16.14
CA ALA A 449 -27.10 16.05 17.28
C ALA A 449 -27.11 17.34 18.13
N THR A 450 -25.96 18.06 18.21
CA THR A 450 -25.79 19.21 19.10
C THR A 450 -25.42 20.50 18.38
N GLY A 451 -24.91 20.42 17.15
CA GLY A 451 -24.37 21.54 16.40
C GLY A 451 -22.99 22.03 16.89
N GLN A 452 -22.39 21.34 17.86
CA GLN A 452 -21.07 21.66 18.40
C GLN A 452 -19.95 21.31 17.43
N SER A 453 -18.88 22.10 17.41
CA SER A 453 -17.69 21.77 16.62
C SER A 453 -16.96 20.54 17.19
N PHE A 454 -16.10 19.92 16.38
CA PHE A 454 -15.30 18.78 16.81
C PHE A 454 -14.47 19.12 18.05
N GLU A 455 -13.87 20.29 18.09
CA GLU A 455 -13.05 20.77 19.21
C GLU A 455 -13.87 20.99 20.48
N GLN A 456 -15.11 21.51 20.36
CA GLN A 456 -16.02 21.68 21.50
C GLN A 456 -16.42 20.34 22.10
N VAL A 457 -16.78 19.38 21.25
CA VAL A 457 -17.11 18.02 21.69
C VAL A 457 -15.90 17.33 22.33
N ALA A 458 -14.71 17.51 21.76
CA ALA A 458 -13.48 16.97 22.32
C ALA A 458 -13.21 17.52 23.72
N ALA A 459 -13.31 18.84 23.93
CA ALA A 459 -13.09 19.47 25.22
C ALA A 459 -14.10 18.97 26.28
N GLU A 460 -15.38 18.84 25.91
CA GLU A 460 -16.43 18.35 26.80
C GLU A 460 -16.21 16.88 27.21
N ARG A 461 -15.85 16.02 26.24
CA ARG A 461 -15.67 14.58 26.47
C ARG A 461 -14.42 14.25 27.27
N VAL A 462 -13.35 15.03 27.15
CA VAL A 462 -12.13 14.92 27.99
C VAL A 462 -12.46 15.33 29.44
N ALA A 463 -13.14 16.47 29.63
CA ALA A 463 -13.51 16.93 30.97
C ALA A 463 -14.42 15.93 31.74
N THR A 464 -15.27 15.21 31.00
CA THR A 464 -16.15 14.18 31.58
C THR A 464 -15.37 12.92 32.00
N SER A 465 -14.37 12.52 31.18
CA SER A 465 -13.51 11.37 31.46
C SER A 465 -12.65 11.60 32.71
N ASP A 466 -12.09 12.80 32.87
CA ASP A 466 -11.27 13.15 34.04
C ASP A 466 -12.12 13.18 35.33
N ALA A 467 -13.36 13.59 35.23
CA ALA A 467 -14.29 13.59 36.37
C ALA A 467 -14.69 12.18 36.81
N GLU A 468 -14.84 11.23 35.86
CA GLU A 468 -15.17 9.81 36.16
C GLU A 468 -13.97 9.05 36.76
N VAL A 469 -12.73 9.45 36.40
CA VAL A 469 -11.51 8.85 36.99
C VAL A 469 -11.24 9.35 38.40
N MET A 470 -11.76 10.54 38.79
CA MET A 470 -11.59 11.13 40.09
C MET A 470 -12.74 10.79 41.09
N ALA A 471 -13.82 10.14 40.66
CA ALA A 471 -14.95 9.73 41.46
C ALA A 471 -14.89 8.24 41.82
#